data_1e8ec744e693a6406d6fcc2dacacbd00
#
_entry.id   1e8ec744e693a6406d6fcc2dacacbd00
#
_cell.length_a   1.000
_cell.length_b   1.000
_cell.length_c   1.000
_cell.angle_alpha   90.00
_cell.angle_beta   90.00
_cell.angle_gamma   90.00
#
_symmetry.space_group_name_H-M   'P 1'
#
loop_
_entity.id
_entity.type
_entity.pdbx_description
1 polymer ?
#
loop_
_entity_poly.entity_id
_entity_poly.type
_entity_poly.pdbx_seq_one_letter_code
_entity_poly.pdbx_strand_id
1 'polypeptide(L)'
;FADPANAPIVAASGVPEQQADSTRYTITAARTFALAASPEFQVSSLQVGDIIVASYYFPLSKIAGRAALQASAEALQIYSQKYGPYPHKTLSMVMGDFNDGMEYSAFFYLSRDFYSLYDETPANYLIFVAVHETSHQWWFDQVANDQAQQPWLDESLATYSELVYYETLHPDLVSWWWAYRIDFYNPQGFVDIP
;
A
#
# COMPACT_ATOMS: atom_id res chain seq x y z
N PHE A 1 20.64 -15.77 11.51
CA PHE A 1 19.77 -16.24 12.59
C PHE A 1 20.32 -17.56 13.14
N ALA A 2 20.25 -17.75 14.48
CA ALA A 2 20.85 -18.91 15.14
C ALA A 2 20.11 -20.24 14.84
N ASP A 3 18.83 -20.17 14.42
CA ASP A 3 18.02 -21.32 14.03
C ASP A 3 17.46 -21.11 12.61
N PRO A 4 17.98 -21.83 11.60
CA PRO A 4 17.47 -21.74 10.23
C PRO A 4 16.01 -22.18 10.05
N ALA A 5 15.51 -23.07 10.95
CA ALA A 5 14.12 -23.53 10.88
C ALA A 5 13.11 -22.48 11.29
N ASN A 6 13.56 -21.46 12.04
CA ASN A 6 12.77 -20.31 12.48
C ASN A 6 13.29 -18.99 11.89
N ALA A 7 14.00 -19.04 10.77
CA ALA A 7 14.44 -17.83 10.07
C ALA A 7 13.21 -17.01 9.65
N PRO A 8 13.16 -15.70 9.98
CA PRO A 8 12.02 -14.89 9.63
C PRO A 8 11.97 -14.66 8.12
N ILE A 9 10.75 -14.59 7.61
CA ILE A 9 10.48 -14.05 6.29
C ILE A 9 10.60 -12.53 6.41
N VAL A 10 11.39 -11.92 5.53
CA VAL A 10 11.69 -10.49 5.54
C VAL A 10 11.00 -9.82 4.37
N ALA A 11 10.21 -8.80 4.66
CA ALA A 11 9.73 -7.80 3.73
C ALA A 11 10.62 -6.57 3.85
N ALA A 12 11.07 -5.99 2.76
CA ALA A 12 11.86 -4.76 2.79
C ALA A 12 11.65 -3.91 1.55
N SER A 13 12.01 -2.63 1.65
CA SER A 13 12.18 -1.77 0.50
C SER A 13 13.27 -2.32 -0.41
N GLY A 14 12.99 -2.38 -1.73
CA GLY A 14 13.98 -2.73 -2.75
C GLY A 14 14.13 -4.23 -3.05
N VAL A 15 15.11 -4.51 -3.86
CA VAL A 15 15.35 -5.84 -4.45
C VAL A 15 16.24 -6.67 -3.52
N PRO A 16 15.82 -7.90 -3.15
CA PRO A 16 16.68 -8.81 -2.40
C PRO A 16 17.77 -9.41 -3.27
N GLU A 17 18.98 -9.46 -2.74
CA GLU A 17 20.13 -10.14 -3.31
C GLU A 17 20.72 -11.11 -2.28
N GLN A 18 20.66 -12.41 -2.59
CA GLN A 18 21.20 -13.44 -1.70
C GLN A 18 22.73 -13.40 -1.71
N GLN A 19 23.32 -13.34 -0.54
CA GLN A 19 24.77 -13.48 -0.31
C GLN A 19 25.04 -14.77 0.49
N ALA A 20 26.32 -15.09 0.72
CA ALA A 20 26.70 -16.34 1.40
C ALA A 20 26.03 -16.52 2.77
N ASP A 21 26.02 -15.47 3.60
CA ASP A 21 25.52 -15.51 4.98
C ASP A 21 24.41 -14.49 5.28
N SER A 22 23.93 -13.77 4.27
CA SER A 22 22.99 -12.68 4.43
C SER A 22 22.16 -12.43 3.17
N THR A 23 21.09 -11.64 3.32
CA THR A 23 20.36 -11.06 2.19
C THR A 23 20.55 -9.56 2.22
N ARG A 24 21.03 -8.99 1.13
CA ARG A 24 21.11 -7.54 0.94
C ARG A 24 19.85 -7.07 0.23
N TYR A 25 19.27 -5.99 0.72
CA TYR A 25 18.18 -5.30 0.04
C TYR A 25 18.70 -3.98 -0.51
N THR A 26 18.46 -3.73 -1.80
CA THR A 26 18.96 -2.53 -2.48
C THR A 26 17.81 -1.82 -3.19
N ILE A 27 17.72 -0.52 -2.96
CA ILE A 27 16.81 0.38 -3.66
C ILE A 27 17.59 1.64 -4.06
N THR A 28 17.29 2.19 -5.22
CA THR A 28 17.93 3.41 -5.74
C THR A 28 16.90 4.53 -5.81
N ALA A 29 17.36 5.76 -5.62
CA ALA A 29 16.50 6.96 -5.65
C ALA A 29 15.32 6.89 -4.66
N ALA A 30 15.51 6.21 -3.54
CA ALA A 30 14.50 6.07 -2.50
C ALA A 30 14.58 7.24 -1.51
N ARG A 31 13.44 7.65 -1.02
CA ARG A 31 13.31 8.66 0.02
C ARG A 31 13.46 8.07 1.43
N THR A 32 12.94 6.85 1.59
CA THR A 32 12.95 6.12 2.86
C THR A 32 13.31 4.65 2.62
N PHE A 33 13.55 3.93 3.71
CA PHE A 33 13.75 2.48 3.70
C PHE A 33 13.01 1.86 4.88
N ALA A 34 12.19 0.85 4.61
CA ALA A 34 11.48 0.10 5.65
C ALA A 34 11.80 -1.39 5.56
N LEU A 35 11.68 -2.05 6.70
CA LEU A 35 11.86 -3.50 6.83
C LEU A 35 10.92 -4.05 7.91
N ALA A 36 10.29 -5.18 7.60
CA ALA A 36 9.54 -5.99 8.54
C ALA A 36 10.01 -7.44 8.47
N ALA A 37 9.96 -8.16 9.59
CA ALA A 37 10.37 -9.55 9.62
C ALA A 37 9.51 -10.35 10.62
N SER A 38 9.01 -11.51 10.18
CA SER A 38 8.29 -12.45 11.03
C SER A 38 8.47 -13.88 10.51
N PRO A 39 8.67 -14.87 11.37
CA PRO A 39 8.65 -16.28 10.96
C PRO A 39 7.24 -16.75 10.58
N GLU A 40 6.20 -16.02 10.98
CA GLU A 40 4.79 -16.35 10.72
C GLU A 40 4.22 -15.72 9.45
N PHE A 41 4.97 -14.86 8.77
CA PHE A 41 4.49 -14.28 7.52
C PHE A 41 4.21 -15.36 6.47
N GLN A 42 3.09 -15.22 5.80
CA GLN A 42 2.84 -15.81 4.48
C GLN A 42 3.01 -14.73 3.42
N VAL A 43 3.46 -15.14 2.24
CA VAL A 43 3.70 -14.22 1.13
C VAL A 43 2.88 -14.65 -0.07
N SER A 44 2.23 -13.70 -0.69
CA SER A 44 1.69 -13.81 -2.05
C SER A 44 2.29 -12.73 -2.91
N SER A 45 2.54 -13.01 -4.18
CA SER A 45 3.09 -12.02 -5.10
C SER A 45 2.44 -12.09 -6.47
N LEU A 46 2.43 -10.94 -7.15
CA LEU A 46 2.05 -10.78 -8.56
C LEU A 46 3.16 -10.05 -9.29
N GLN A 47 3.28 -10.32 -10.57
CA GLN A 47 4.18 -9.60 -11.46
C GLN A 47 3.39 -8.63 -12.33
N VAL A 48 3.79 -7.35 -12.28
CA VAL A 48 3.22 -6.26 -13.07
C VAL A 48 4.34 -5.72 -13.97
N GLY A 49 4.35 -6.14 -15.24
CA GLY A 49 5.48 -5.87 -16.11
C GLY A 49 6.77 -6.50 -15.57
N ASP A 50 7.76 -5.68 -15.23
CA ASP A 50 9.02 -6.10 -14.60
C ASP A 50 9.08 -5.81 -13.08
N ILE A 51 7.95 -5.44 -12.49
CA ILE A 51 7.81 -5.12 -11.06
C ILE A 51 7.21 -6.32 -10.32
N ILE A 52 7.78 -6.70 -9.19
CA ILE A 52 7.23 -7.69 -8.28
C ILE A 52 6.46 -6.98 -7.16
N VAL A 53 5.16 -7.20 -7.11
CA VAL A 53 4.28 -6.72 -6.02
C VAL A 53 4.08 -7.88 -5.06
N ALA A 54 4.35 -7.68 -3.77
CA ALA A 54 4.28 -8.73 -2.76
C ALA A 54 3.48 -8.30 -1.53
N SER A 55 2.60 -9.18 -1.06
CA SER A 55 1.81 -8.99 0.17
C SER A 55 2.27 -9.98 1.24
N TYR A 56 2.62 -9.44 2.40
CA TYR A 56 3.06 -10.16 3.59
C TYR A 56 1.97 -10.08 4.65
N TYR A 57 1.41 -11.21 5.03
CA TYR A 57 0.27 -11.29 5.94
C TYR A 57 0.38 -12.50 6.86
N PHE A 58 -0.39 -12.53 7.95
CA PHE A 58 -0.47 -13.70 8.84
C PHE A 58 -1.46 -14.74 8.31
N PRO A 59 -1.32 -16.04 8.69
CA PRO A 59 -2.04 -17.16 8.07
C PRO A 59 -3.57 -17.00 7.96
N LEU A 60 -4.20 -16.42 9.00
CA LEU A 60 -5.66 -16.23 9.03
C LEU A 60 -6.16 -15.14 8.07
N SER A 61 -5.27 -14.29 7.58
CA SER A 61 -5.60 -13.14 6.71
C SER A 61 -5.31 -13.39 5.24
N LYS A 62 -5.19 -14.66 4.81
CA LYS A 62 -4.79 -15.02 3.44
C LYS A 62 -5.72 -14.46 2.36
N ILE A 63 -7.04 -14.50 2.56
CA ILE A 63 -8.01 -13.98 1.57
C ILE A 63 -7.83 -12.46 1.46
N ALA A 64 -7.85 -11.77 2.58
CA ALA A 64 -7.65 -10.32 2.65
C ALA A 64 -6.28 -9.89 2.08
N GLY A 65 -5.20 -10.63 2.43
CA GLY A 65 -3.86 -10.36 1.92
C GLY A 65 -3.72 -10.48 0.40
N ARG A 66 -4.45 -11.42 -0.20
CA ARG A 66 -4.51 -11.56 -1.66
C ARG A 66 -5.37 -10.49 -2.32
N ALA A 67 -6.45 -10.07 -1.65
CA ALA A 67 -7.28 -8.99 -2.15
C ALA A 67 -6.53 -7.65 -2.15
N ALA A 68 -5.82 -7.31 -1.07
CA ALA A 68 -4.96 -6.14 -1.01
C ALA A 68 -3.85 -6.19 -2.08
N LEU A 69 -3.23 -7.38 -2.30
CA LEU A 69 -2.25 -7.58 -3.36
C LEU A 69 -2.83 -7.29 -4.74
N GLN A 70 -4.01 -7.81 -5.04
CA GLN A 70 -4.66 -7.60 -6.33
C GLN A 70 -4.98 -6.12 -6.55
N ALA A 71 -5.61 -5.47 -5.56
CA ALA A 71 -5.94 -4.04 -5.63
C ALA A 71 -4.70 -3.17 -5.84
N SER A 72 -3.61 -3.44 -5.10
CA SER A 72 -2.35 -2.69 -5.25
C SER A 72 -1.69 -2.93 -6.61
N ALA A 73 -1.74 -4.15 -7.16
CA ALA A 73 -1.21 -4.44 -8.49
C ALA A 73 -2.00 -3.72 -9.59
N GLU A 74 -3.32 -3.66 -9.47
CA GLU A 74 -4.21 -2.91 -10.37
C GLU A 74 -3.95 -1.40 -10.26
N ALA A 75 -3.88 -0.87 -9.02
CA ALA A 75 -3.57 0.53 -8.77
C ALA A 75 -2.21 0.91 -9.36
N LEU A 76 -1.18 0.07 -9.18
CA LEU A 76 0.15 0.27 -9.75
C LEU A 76 0.10 0.41 -11.28
N GLN A 77 -0.71 -0.39 -11.97
CA GLN A 77 -0.89 -0.29 -13.42
C GLN A 77 -1.59 1.03 -13.82
N ILE A 78 -2.68 1.37 -13.14
CA ILE A 78 -3.46 2.57 -13.40
C ILE A 78 -2.59 3.82 -13.17
N TYR A 79 -1.92 3.89 -12.04
CA TYR A 79 -1.11 5.05 -11.67
C TYR A 79 0.15 5.17 -12.54
N SER A 80 0.76 4.06 -12.93
CA SER A 80 1.86 4.07 -13.90
C SER A 80 1.46 4.66 -15.25
N GLN A 81 0.22 4.42 -15.69
CA GLN A 81 -0.30 4.99 -16.93
C GLN A 81 -0.69 6.47 -16.81
N LYS A 82 -1.21 6.88 -15.65
CA LYS A 82 -1.73 8.23 -15.44
C LYS A 82 -0.67 9.23 -14.95
N TYR A 83 0.23 8.79 -14.09
CA TYR A 83 1.18 9.66 -13.39
C TYR A 83 2.63 9.48 -13.85
N GLY A 84 2.89 8.44 -14.64
CA GLY A 84 4.21 8.08 -15.11
C GLY A 84 4.73 6.76 -14.52
N PRO A 85 5.82 6.20 -15.08
CA PRO A 85 6.29 4.87 -14.71
C PRO A 85 6.69 4.79 -13.24
N TYR A 86 6.34 3.68 -12.60
CA TYR A 86 6.83 3.34 -11.26
C TYR A 86 8.35 3.13 -11.28
N PRO A 87 9.13 3.76 -10.39
CA PRO A 87 10.59 3.81 -10.53
C PRO A 87 11.31 2.57 -10.00
N HIS A 88 10.66 1.75 -9.15
CA HIS A 88 11.29 0.63 -8.48
C HIS A 88 10.93 -0.72 -9.11
N LYS A 89 11.64 -1.79 -8.72
CA LYS A 89 11.43 -3.16 -9.21
C LYS A 89 10.57 -4.01 -8.28
N THR A 90 10.30 -3.52 -7.08
CA THR A 90 9.49 -4.20 -6.07
C THR A 90 8.52 -3.23 -5.43
N LEU A 91 7.38 -3.75 -4.95
CA LEU A 91 6.47 -3.07 -4.04
C LEU A 91 6.03 -4.09 -2.99
N SER A 92 6.35 -3.82 -1.73
CA SER A 92 6.02 -4.69 -0.60
C SER A 92 4.92 -4.06 0.24
N MET A 93 3.82 -4.78 0.46
CA MET A 93 2.79 -4.41 1.42
C MET A 93 2.80 -5.38 2.59
N VAL A 94 2.74 -4.88 3.80
CA VAL A 94 2.90 -5.66 5.02
C VAL A 94 1.75 -5.39 5.98
N MET A 95 1.10 -6.48 6.41
CA MET A 95 0.14 -6.43 7.51
C MET A 95 0.88 -6.07 8.81
N GLY A 96 0.53 -4.94 9.39
CA GLY A 96 1.15 -4.40 10.61
C GLY A 96 0.18 -4.31 11.78
N ASP A 97 0.73 -4.23 12.98
CA ASP A 97 -0.03 -4.13 14.24
C ASP A 97 -0.05 -2.66 14.73
N PHE A 98 -0.63 -1.79 13.93
CA PHE A 98 -0.84 -0.37 14.23
C PHE A 98 -2.12 0.11 13.49
N ASN A 99 -2.54 1.33 13.76
CA ASN A 99 -3.73 1.89 13.16
C ASN A 99 -3.38 2.53 11.80
N ASP A 100 -4.25 2.34 10.79
CA ASP A 100 -4.18 2.94 9.46
C ASP A 100 -3.11 2.33 8.52
N GLY A 101 -2.72 3.05 7.45
CA GLY A 101 -1.62 2.74 6.56
C GLY A 101 -0.36 3.52 6.91
N MET A 102 0.77 3.16 6.31
CA MET A 102 2.01 3.92 6.43
C MET A 102 2.93 3.64 5.25
N GLU A 103 3.19 4.68 4.49
CA GLU A 103 3.97 4.65 3.26
C GLU A 103 5.49 4.73 3.50
N TYR A 104 6.23 4.03 2.64
CA TYR A 104 7.68 4.11 2.47
C TYR A 104 8.03 3.87 1.00
N SER A 105 9.24 4.21 0.57
CA SER A 105 9.72 3.91 -0.79
C SER A 105 9.68 2.40 -1.07
N ALA A 106 8.92 1.97 -2.08
CA ALA A 106 8.70 0.58 -2.48
C ALA A 106 8.15 -0.34 -1.36
N PHE A 107 7.49 0.25 -0.35
CA PHE A 107 6.99 -0.48 0.81
C PHE A 107 5.87 0.32 1.48
N PHE A 108 4.88 -0.36 2.05
CA PHE A 108 3.92 0.23 2.98
C PHE A 108 3.36 -0.79 3.94
N TYR A 109 2.87 -0.31 5.08
CA TYR A 109 2.09 -1.09 6.03
C TYR A 109 0.60 -0.88 5.83
N LEU A 110 -0.17 -1.91 6.18
CA LEU A 110 -1.64 -1.86 6.33
C LEU A 110 -2.02 -2.43 7.70
N SER A 111 -2.93 -1.74 8.39
CA SER A 111 -3.43 -2.18 9.69
C SER A 111 -4.03 -3.58 9.64
N ARG A 112 -3.69 -4.42 10.63
CA ARG A 112 -4.32 -5.73 10.87
C ARG A 112 -5.84 -5.65 10.93
N ASP A 113 -6.40 -4.56 11.46
CA ASP A 113 -7.85 -4.39 11.61
C ASP A 113 -8.55 -4.37 10.25
N PHE A 114 -7.95 -3.76 9.23
CA PHE A 114 -8.50 -3.78 7.88
C PHE A 114 -8.60 -5.20 7.30
N TYR A 115 -7.59 -6.04 7.55
CA TYR A 115 -7.64 -7.45 7.12
C TYR A 115 -8.72 -8.22 7.85
N SER A 116 -8.95 -7.93 9.13
CA SER A 116 -9.97 -8.60 9.95
C SER A 116 -11.39 -8.18 9.58
N LEU A 117 -11.57 -6.98 9.05
CA LEU A 117 -12.85 -6.42 8.62
C LEU A 117 -13.13 -6.62 7.13
N TYR A 118 -12.25 -7.30 6.40
CA TYR A 118 -12.43 -7.53 4.97
C TYR A 118 -13.59 -8.49 4.70
N ASP A 119 -14.56 -8.04 3.91
CA ASP A 119 -15.82 -8.71 3.60
C ASP A 119 -15.89 -9.30 2.17
N GLU A 120 -14.73 -9.46 1.53
CA GLU A 120 -14.58 -9.99 0.17
C GLU A 120 -15.20 -9.12 -0.93
N THR A 121 -15.42 -7.83 -0.64
CA THR A 121 -15.90 -6.86 -1.64
C THR A 121 -14.88 -5.75 -1.88
N PRO A 122 -14.88 -5.11 -3.05
CA PRO A 122 -14.04 -3.93 -3.29
C PRO A 122 -14.56 -2.68 -2.55
N ALA A 123 -15.80 -2.68 -2.07
CA ALA A 123 -16.37 -1.62 -1.23
C ALA A 123 -15.91 -1.77 0.23
N ASN A 124 -14.60 -1.77 0.46
CA ASN A 124 -14.01 -2.11 1.76
C ASN A 124 -12.80 -1.22 2.08
N TYR A 125 -12.61 -0.94 3.38
CA TYR A 125 -11.49 -0.13 3.88
C TYR A 125 -10.12 -0.69 3.49
N LEU A 126 -9.92 -2.02 3.56
CA LEU A 126 -8.67 -2.65 3.15
C LEU A 126 -8.30 -2.29 1.70
N ILE A 127 -9.28 -2.29 0.81
CA ILE A 127 -9.05 -2.04 -0.62
C ILE A 127 -8.69 -0.59 -0.86
N PHE A 128 -9.48 0.38 -0.35
CA PHE A 128 -9.15 1.77 -0.63
C PHE A 128 -7.86 2.21 0.07
N VAL A 129 -7.54 1.73 1.28
CA VAL A 129 -6.26 2.05 1.91
C VAL A 129 -5.10 1.40 1.16
N ALA A 130 -5.23 0.16 0.66
CA ALA A 130 -4.19 -0.46 -0.15
C ALA A 130 -3.88 0.33 -1.44
N VAL A 131 -4.91 0.86 -2.12
CA VAL A 131 -4.70 1.69 -3.32
C VAL A 131 -4.20 3.10 -2.98
N HIS A 132 -4.60 3.65 -1.82
CA HIS A 132 -4.08 4.88 -1.24
C HIS A 132 -2.56 4.80 -1.03
N GLU A 133 -2.12 3.81 -0.24
CA GLU A 133 -0.70 3.57 0.06
C GLU A 133 0.13 3.28 -1.21
N THR A 134 -0.49 2.60 -2.19
CA THR A 134 0.14 2.41 -3.50
C THR A 134 0.37 3.74 -4.20
N SER A 135 -0.51 4.72 -4.06
CA SER A 135 -0.39 6.02 -4.73
C SER A 135 0.71 6.90 -4.15
N HIS A 136 1.07 6.70 -2.87
CA HIS A 136 2.19 7.37 -2.23
C HIS A 136 3.55 7.02 -2.87
N GLN A 137 3.62 6.01 -3.72
CA GLN A 137 4.80 5.75 -4.54
C GLN A 137 5.03 6.85 -5.60
N TRP A 138 4.01 7.67 -5.88
CA TRP A 138 4.10 8.91 -6.67
C TRP A 138 4.04 10.15 -5.77
N TRP A 139 3.03 10.24 -4.90
CA TRP A 139 2.74 11.41 -4.06
C TRP A 139 3.37 11.30 -2.66
N PHE A 140 4.63 11.12 -2.59
CA PHE A 140 5.54 11.02 -1.47
C PHE A 140 6.92 10.59 -1.98
N ASP A 141 7.01 9.42 -2.65
CA ASP A 141 8.31 8.86 -3.03
C ASP A 141 8.93 9.61 -4.21
N GLN A 142 8.19 9.81 -5.31
CA GLN A 142 8.68 10.51 -6.50
C GLN A 142 8.49 12.03 -6.39
N VAL A 143 7.32 12.49 -5.96
CA VAL A 143 7.00 13.91 -5.78
C VAL A 143 6.95 14.18 -4.29
N ALA A 144 8.08 14.59 -3.76
CA ALA A 144 8.26 14.82 -2.34
C ALA A 144 7.66 16.17 -1.89
N ASN A 145 7.11 16.18 -0.68
CA ASN A 145 6.69 17.37 0.06
C ASN A 145 7.27 17.35 1.46
N ASP A 146 7.08 18.43 2.20
CA ASP A 146 7.35 18.48 3.64
C ASP A 146 6.13 17.97 4.41
N GLN A 147 6.06 16.66 4.63
CA GLN A 147 4.93 16.02 5.32
C GLN A 147 4.72 16.53 6.75
N ALA A 148 5.76 17.05 7.40
CA ALA A 148 5.64 17.61 8.75
C ALA A 148 4.94 18.98 8.75
N GLN A 149 5.11 19.76 7.68
CA GLN A 149 4.56 21.13 7.58
C GLN A 149 3.31 21.17 6.71
N GLN A 150 3.22 20.30 5.70
CA GLN A 150 2.16 20.30 4.69
C GLN A 150 1.67 18.88 4.37
N PRO A 151 1.20 18.10 5.36
CA PRO A 151 0.78 16.70 5.14
C PRO A 151 -0.40 16.58 4.16
N TRP A 152 -1.18 17.64 4.01
CA TRP A 152 -2.33 17.66 3.10
C TRP A 152 -1.95 17.52 1.62
N LEU A 153 -0.70 17.81 1.23
CA LEU A 153 -0.31 17.77 -0.19
C LEU A 153 -0.28 16.36 -0.76
N ASP A 154 0.41 15.44 -0.12
CA ASP A 154 0.46 14.04 -0.54
C ASP A 154 -0.84 13.31 -0.21
N GLU A 155 -1.41 13.54 0.96
CA GLU A 155 -2.64 12.90 1.41
C GLU A 155 -3.85 13.23 0.52
N SER A 156 -3.99 14.48 0.07
CA SER A 156 -5.09 14.85 -0.83
C SER A 156 -4.93 14.24 -2.22
N LEU A 157 -3.71 14.14 -2.73
CA LEU A 157 -3.43 13.49 -4.01
C LEU A 157 -3.56 11.96 -3.91
N ALA A 158 -3.18 11.37 -2.78
CA ALA A 158 -3.40 9.96 -2.52
C ALA A 158 -4.90 9.63 -2.40
N THR A 159 -5.66 10.44 -1.68
CA THR A 159 -7.13 10.31 -1.61
C THR A 159 -7.78 10.48 -3.00
N TYR A 160 -7.34 11.45 -3.80
CA TYR A 160 -7.82 11.58 -5.18
C TYR A 160 -7.48 10.36 -6.03
N SER A 161 -6.34 9.75 -5.80
CA SER A 161 -5.93 8.54 -6.54
C SER A 161 -6.80 7.32 -6.20
N GLU A 162 -7.35 7.23 -4.99
CA GLU A 162 -8.39 6.24 -4.66
C GLU A 162 -9.61 6.41 -5.59
N LEU A 163 -10.11 7.64 -5.75
CA LEU A 163 -11.22 7.93 -6.66
C LEU A 163 -10.90 7.49 -8.09
N VAL A 164 -9.69 7.80 -8.57
CA VAL A 164 -9.24 7.39 -9.91
C VAL A 164 -9.25 5.86 -10.07
N TYR A 165 -8.88 5.10 -9.04
CA TYR A 165 -8.98 3.64 -9.03
C TYR A 165 -10.43 3.18 -9.16
N TYR A 166 -11.32 3.70 -8.31
CA TYR A 166 -12.74 3.33 -8.33
C TYR A 166 -13.42 3.74 -9.65
N GLU A 167 -13.20 4.95 -10.15
CA GLU A 167 -13.74 5.37 -11.46
C GLU A 167 -13.28 4.48 -12.61
N THR A 168 -12.08 3.90 -12.51
CA THR A 168 -11.51 3.07 -13.57
C THR A 168 -12.00 1.62 -13.52
N LEU A 169 -12.07 1.00 -12.35
CA LEU A 169 -12.36 -0.42 -12.20
C LEU A 169 -13.72 -0.73 -11.59
N HIS A 170 -14.26 0.16 -10.78
CA HIS A 170 -15.49 -0.02 -10.01
C HIS A 170 -16.39 1.20 -10.09
N PRO A 171 -16.80 1.65 -11.30
CA PRO A 171 -17.56 2.90 -11.45
C PRO A 171 -18.91 2.88 -10.72
N ASP A 172 -19.47 1.71 -10.47
CA ASP A 172 -20.67 1.50 -9.67
C ASP A 172 -20.46 1.74 -8.17
N LEU A 173 -19.23 1.73 -7.70
CA LEU A 173 -18.86 1.99 -6.29
C LEU A 173 -18.39 3.42 -6.01
N VAL A 174 -18.36 4.30 -7.00
CA VAL A 174 -17.93 5.69 -6.81
C VAL A 174 -18.79 6.41 -5.79
N SER A 175 -20.13 6.20 -5.81
CA SER A 175 -21.02 6.80 -4.82
C SER A 175 -20.78 6.26 -3.40
N TRP A 176 -20.43 4.96 -3.28
CA TRP A 176 -20.02 4.39 -2.00
C TRP A 176 -18.73 5.02 -1.49
N TRP A 177 -17.72 5.16 -2.37
CA TRP A 177 -16.44 5.78 -2.02
C TRP A 177 -16.66 7.22 -1.51
N TRP A 178 -17.45 8.05 -2.22
CA TRP A 178 -17.80 9.41 -1.77
C TRP A 178 -18.43 9.41 -0.38
N ALA A 179 -19.43 8.55 -0.16
CA ALA A 179 -20.16 8.50 1.11
C ALA A 179 -19.25 8.12 2.29
N TYR A 180 -18.36 7.14 2.11
CA TYR A 180 -17.54 6.60 3.19
C TYR A 180 -16.17 7.27 3.34
N ARG A 181 -15.65 7.87 2.27
CA ARG A 181 -14.31 8.47 2.30
C ARG A 181 -14.33 9.98 2.48
N ILE A 182 -15.33 10.66 1.95
CA ILE A 182 -15.41 12.12 1.97
C ILE A 182 -16.55 12.59 2.85
N ASP A 183 -17.80 12.19 2.55
CA ASP A 183 -18.98 12.71 3.24
C ASP A 183 -19.02 12.30 4.71
N PHE A 184 -18.49 11.14 5.06
CA PHE A 184 -18.39 10.67 6.45
C PHE A 184 -17.56 11.61 7.32
N TYR A 185 -16.48 12.19 6.78
CA TYR A 185 -15.60 13.13 7.48
C TYR A 185 -16.02 14.60 7.34
N ASN A 186 -17.01 14.88 6.47
CA ASN A 186 -17.58 16.22 6.27
C ASN A 186 -19.03 16.24 6.74
N PRO A 187 -19.27 16.32 8.07
CA PRO A 187 -20.63 16.25 8.60
C PRO A 187 -21.50 17.35 8.00
N GLN A 188 -22.71 16.98 7.58
CA GLN A 188 -23.71 17.92 7.04
C GLN A 188 -23.94 19.08 8.02
N GLY A 189 -23.68 20.30 7.59
CA GLY A 189 -23.86 21.51 8.38
C GLY A 189 -22.59 22.27 8.73
N PHE A 190 -21.40 21.78 8.38
CA PHE A 190 -20.22 22.60 8.31
C PHE A 190 -20.30 23.45 7.04
N VAL A 191 -20.88 24.61 7.16
CA VAL A 191 -20.73 25.66 6.15
C VAL A 191 -19.30 26.17 6.29
N ASP A 192 -18.57 26.29 5.18
CA ASP A 192 -17.32 27.05 5.15
C ASP A 192 -17.51 28.36 5.89
N ILE A 193 -16.88 28.48 7.04
CA ILE A 193 -16.77 29.77 7.73
C ILE A 193 -15.56 30.42 7.08
N PRO A 194 -15.73 31.52 6.34
CA PRO A 194 -14.64 32.20 5.66
C PRO A 194 -13.61 32.75 6.63
#